data_7982091143842a9e57a663261e96f64b
#
_entry.id   7982091143842a9e57a663261e96f64b
#
_cell.length_a   1.000
_cell.length_b   1.000
_cell.length_c   1.000
_cell.angle_alpha   90.00
_cell.angle_beta   90.00
_cell.angle_gamma   90.00
#
_symmetry.space_group_name_H-M   'P 1'
#
loop_
_entity.id
_entity.type
_entity.pdbx_description
1 polymer ?
#
loop_
_entity_poly.entity_id
_entity_poly.type
_entity_poly.pdbx_seq_one_letter_code
_entity_poly.pdbx_strand_id
1 'polypeptide(L)'
;VLLGKAPALRRETGPVRFPWLNASQEKAVNQVLCAKEVAVVHGPPGTGKTTTLVEAVYETLHRENQVMVSAQSNTAVDWIAEKLVDRGIPVLRIGNPTRVNDKMLAFTYERRFEAHSDYPELWQIRKTIREMTGRLRKSGREDRERLHNQLTKLRVRATGLEIRIDTELFTEARVIACTLVGAASRVLERKRFSSLFIDEAAQAIEAACWIAISRADRVILAGDHCQLPPTIKCIEAARGGLGRTLLEKVVLHKPETVSLLKIQYRMHEDIMRFPSRWFYHDELEAAPEVKYRGILDFDTPASWIDTS
;
A
#
# COMPACT_ATOMS: atom_id res chain seq x y z
N VAL A 1 13.36 15.87 -4.11
CA VAL A 1 12.30 16.33 -3.20
C VAL A 1 12.36 15.57 -1.88
N LEU A 2 12.15 14.24 -1.85
CA LEU A 2 12.09 13.42 -0.63
C LEU A 2 13.32 13.54 0.28
N LEU A 3 14.51 13.76 -0.28
CA LEU A 3 15.77 13.96 0.46
C LEU A 3 16.06 15.42 0.84
N GLY A 4 15.07 16.31 0.75
CA GLY A 4 15.21 17.72 1.16
C GLY A 4 15.94 18.64 0.17
N LYS A 5 16.52 18.10 -0.93
CA LYS A 5 17.36 18.87 -1.87
C LYS A 5 16.61 19.78 -2.85
N ALA A 6 15.30 19.59 -3.00
CA ALA A 6 14.45 20.39 -3.89
C ALA A 6 13.09 20.63 -3.24
N PRO A 7 12.39 21.76 -3.53
CA PRO A 7 11.07 22.03 -3.01
C PRO A 7 10.04 21.01 -3.53
N ALA A 8 8.99 20.75 -2.76
CA ALA A 8 7.84 20.00 -3.22
C ALA A 8 6.92 20.92 -4.03
N LEU A 9 6.49 20.46 -5.21
CA LEU A 9 5.64 21.22 -6.09
C LEU A 9 4.16 20.83 -5.88
N ARG A 10 3.26 21.77 -6.21
CA ARG A 10 1.81 21.54 -6.17
C ARG A 10 1.19 21.79 -7.54
N ARG A 11 0.11 21.07 -7.83
CA ARG A 11 -0.77 21.33 -8.97
C ARG A 11 -1.82 22.34 -8.52
N GLU A 12 -2.20 23.25 -9.40
CA GLU A 12 -3.38 24.08 -9.17
C GLU A 12 -4.62 23.25 -9.50
N THR A 13 -5.30 22.78 -8.46
CA THR A 13 -6.59 22.09 -8.56
C THR A 13 -7.57 22.81 -7.65
N GLY A 14 -8.78 23.02 -8.13
CA GLY A 14 -9.85 23.53 -7.27
C GLY A 14 -10.11 22.56 -6.11
N PRO A 15 -10.44 23.09 -4.91
CA PRO A 15 -10.73 22.23 -3.76
C PRO A 15 -12.00 21.40 -3.99
N VAL A 16 -11.92 20.11 -3.66
CA VAL A 16 -13.04 19.18 -3.68
C VAL A 16 -13.67 19.15 -2.29
N ARG A 17 -14.99 19.15 -2.21
CA ARG A 17 -15.76 19.08 -0.97
C ARG A 17 -16.22 17.65 -0.70
N PHE A 18 -16.08 17.22 0.56
CA PHE A 18 -16.45 15.89 1.02
C PHE A 18 -17.35 16.00 2.26
N PRO A 19 -18.70 16.03 2.11
CA PRO A 19 -19.62 16.20 3.24
C PRO A 19 -19.51 15.15 4.35
N TRP A 20 -18.93 13.99 4.03
CA TRP A 20 -18.72 12.87 4.97
C TRP A 20 -17.37 12.87 5.67
N LEU A 21 -16.45 13.79 5.29
CA LEU A 21 -15.17 13.96 5.94
C LEU A 21 -15.18 15.18 6.86
N ASN A 22 -14.44 15.10 7.95
CA ASN A 22 -14.19 16.30 8.74
C ASN A 22 -13.19 17.25 8.04
N ALA A 23 -13.11 18.49 8.50
CA ALA A 23 -12.30 19.53 7.86
C ALA A 23 -10.81 19.14 7.71
N SER A 24 -10.22 18.44 8.70
CA SER A 24 -8.83 18.02 8.63
C SER A 24 -8.62 16.88 7.63
N GLN A 25 -9.56 15.95 7.52
CA GLN A 25 -9.55 14.88 6.52
C GLN A 25 -9.76 15.44 5.11
N GLU A 26 -10.74 16.33 4.92
CA GLU A 26 -10.98 17.02 3.64
C GLU A 26 -9.72 17.77 3.17
N LYS A 27 -9.07 18.50 4.07
CA LYS A 27 -7.81 19.20 3.79
C LYS A 27 -6.72 18.22 3.36
N ALA A 28 -6.58 17.08 4.05
CA ALA A 28 -5.58 16.07 3.73
C ALA A 28 -5.81 15.45 2.35
N VAL A 29 -7.04 15.08 1.99
CA VAL A 29 -7.38 14.57 0.65
C VAL A 29 -7.05 15.62 -0.41
N ASN A 30 -7.47 16.87 -0.24
CA ASN A 30 -7.17 17.95 -1.19
C ASN A 30 -5.64 18.17 -1.35
N GLN A 31 -4.87 18.09 -0.26
CA GLN A 31 -3.41 18.18 -0.34
C GLN A 31 -2.79 17.03 -1.14
N VAL A 32 -3.30 15.80 -0.97
CA VAL A 32 -2.88 14.65 -1.79
C VAL A 32 -3.17 14.90 -3.26
N LEU A 33 -4.35 15.41 -3.60
CA LEU A 33 -4.74 15.67 -4.99
C LEU A 33 -3.87 16.75 -5.66
N CYS A 34 -3.44 17.77 -4.89
CA CYS A 34 -2.59 18.85 -5.37
C CYS A 34 -1.09 18.48 -5.45
N ALA A 35 -0.64 17.45 -4.73
CA ALA A 35 0.78 17.09 -4.68
C ALA A 35 1.31 16.59 -6.05
N LYS A 36 2.47 17.08 -6.48
CA LYS A 36 3.17 16.57 -7.66
C LYS A 36 4.10 15.42 -7.35
N GLU A 37 4.84 15.48 -6.23
CA GLU A 37 5.86 14.50 -5.88
C GLU A 37 5.57 13.79 -4.55
N VAL A 38 5.18 14.54 -3.53
CA VAL A 38 4.97 13.98 -2.18
C VAL A 38 3.87 14.69 -1.42
N ALA A 39 3.06 13.92 -0.69
CA ALA A 39 2.16 14.39 0.35
C ALA A 39 2.24 13.44 1.55
N VAL A 40 1.99 13.98 2.74
CA VAL A 40 1.96 13.23 3.99
C VAL A 40 0.60 13.41 4.67
N VAL A 41 -0.08 12.29 4.91
CA VAL A 41 -1.26 12.22 5.77
C VAL A 41 -0.80 11.77 7.15
N HIS A 42 -0.57 12.73 8.04
CA HIS A 42 -0.18 12.46 9.41
C HIS A 42 -1.44 12.17 10.24
N GLY A 43 -1.63 10.92 10.58
CA GLY A 43 -2.85 10.44 11.25
C GLY A 43 -2.59 9.85 12.63
N PRO A 44 -2.71 10.66 13.70
CA PRO A 44 -2.70 10.18 15.08
C PRO A 44 -3.71 9.04 15.33
N PRO A 45 -3.59 8.29 16.45
CA PRO A 45 -4.47 7.18 16.75
C PRO A 45 -5.95 7.58 16.72
N GLY A 46 -6.77 6.82 15.99
CA GLY A 46 -8.21 7.03 15.94
C GLY A 46 -8.71 8.19 15.08
N THR A 47 -7.84 8.87 14.32
CA THR A 47 -8.24 10.03 13.48
C THR A 47 -8.80 9.65 12.10
N GLY A 48 -9.00 8.36 11.82
CA GLY A 48 -9.54 7.91 10.53
C GLY A 48 -8.53 7.98 9.38
N LYS A 49 -7.24 7.77 9.66
CA LYS A 49 -6.16 7.74 8.65
C LYS A 49 -6.49 6.86 7.44
N THR A 50 -6.88 5.59 7.68
CA THR A 50 -7.21 4.65 6.59
C THR A 50 -8.42 5.12 5.78
N THR A 51 -9.47 5.65 6.43
CA THR A 51 -10.64 6.22 5.74
C THR A 51 -10.24 7.38 4.85
N THR A 52 -9.41 8.29 5.35
CA THR A 52 -8.87 9.44 4.59
C THR A 52 -8.02 8.96 3.41
N LEU A 53 -7.19 7.93 3.61
CA LEU A 53 -6.33 7.39 2.57
C LEU A 53 -7.14 6.69 1.47
N VAL A 54 -8.15 5.90 1.83
CA VAL A 54 -9.08 5.26 0.88
C VAL A 54 -9.80 6.31 0.05
N GLU A 55 -10.26 7.42 0.66
CA GLU A 55 -10.86 8.54 -0.06
C GLU A 55 -9.87 9.19 -1.03
N ALA A 56 -8.66 9.46 -0.57
CA ALA A 56 -7.60 10.04 -1.41
C ALA A 56 -7.25 9.12 -2.60
N VAL A 57 -7.23 7.79 -2.43
CA VAL A 57 -7.06 6.83 -3.52
C VAL A 57 -8.24 6.90 -4.49
N TYR A 58 -9.47 6.86 -3.97
CA TYR A 58 -10.69 6.92 -4.78
C TYR A 58 -10.72 8.17 -5.66
N GLU A 59 -10.48 9.35 -5.07
CA GLU A 59 -10.45 10.63 -5.79
C GLU A 59 -9.26 10.74 -6.77
N THR A 60 -8.13 10.13 -6.44
CA THR A 60 -6.99 10.05 -7.37
C THR A 60 -7.35 9.24 -8.61
N LEU A 61 -8.11 8.15 -8.47
CA LEU A 61 -8.55 7.30 -9.58
C LEU A 61 -9.54 7.98 -10.54
N HIS A 62 -10.17 9.10 -10.17
CA HIS A 62 -10.91 9.94 -11.11
C HIS A 62 -10.00 10.70 -12.08
N ARG A 63 -8.71 10.85 -11.75
CA ARG A 63 -7.70 11.60 -12.52
C ARG A 63 -6.60 10.71 -13.11
N GLU A 64 -6.45 9.51 -12.56
CA GLU A 64 -5.38 8.56 -12.91
C GLU A 64 -5.99 7.19 -13.20
N ASN A 65 -5.46 6.49 -14.20
CA ASN A 65 -6.01 5.20 -14.59
C ASN A 65 -5.74 4.11 -13.55
N GLN A 66 -4.54 4.11 -12.95
CA GLN A 66 -4.11 3.06 -12.04
C GLN A 66 -3.12 3.63 -11.02
N VAL A 67 -3.25 3.19 -9.78
CA VAL A 67 -2.33 3.54 -8.68
C VAL A 67 -1.79 2.30 -7.98
N MET A 68 -0.67 2.45 -7.27
CA MET A 68 -0.13 1.41 -6.39
C MET A 68 -0.40 1.76 -4.93
N VAL A 69 -0.83 0.76 -4.14
CA VAL A 69 -1.03 0.87 -2.70
C VAL A 69 -0.13 -0.15 -2.01
N SER A 70 0.64 0.29 -1.04
CA SER A 70 1.61 -0.56 -0.33
C SER A 70 1.62 -0.29 1.17
N ALA A 71 2.06 -1.29 1.93
CA ALA A 71 2.38 -1.18 3.34
C ALA A 71 3.51 -2.15 3.71
N GLN A 72 4.04 -2.02 4.92
CA GLN A 72 5.11 -2.89 5.41
C GLN A 72 4.63 -4.34 5.59
N SER A 73 3.44 -4.56 6.15
CA SER A 73 2.89 -5.87 6.45
C SER A 73 1.78 -6.31 5.47
N ASN A 74 1.61 -7.63 5.30
CA ASN A 74 0.48 -8.16 4.52
C ASN A 74 -0.86 -7.74 5.13
N THR A 75 -0.99 -7.79 6.45
CA THR A 75 -2.22 -7.41 7.16
C THR A 75 -2.63 -5.96 6.84
N ALA A 76 -1.69 -5.02 6.84
CA ALA A 76 -1.99 -3.63 6.52
C ALA A 76 -2.39 -3.45 5.04
N VAL A 77 -1.70 -4.16 4.11
CA VAL A 77 -2.08 -4.15 2.69
C VAL A 77 -3.47 -4.73 2.48
N ASP A 78 -3.77 -5.87 3.11
CA ASP A 78 -5.06 -6.53 2.96
C ASP A 78 -6.20 -5.68 3.55
N TRP A 79 -5.95 -5.01 4.69
CA TRP A 79 -6.92 -4.11 5.31
C TRP A 79 -7.30 -2.93 4.42
N ILE A 80 -6.33 -2.23 3.84
CA ILE A 80 -6.62 -1.11 2.94
C ILE A 80 -7.23 -1.59 1.62
N ALA A 81 -6.75 -2.72 1.08
CA ALA A 81 -7.27 -3.33 -0.14
C ALA A 81 -8.74 -3.75 0.02
N GLU A 82 -9.12 -4.34 1.17
CA GLU A 82 -10.50 -4.67 1.51
C GLU A 82 -11.39 -3.44 1.49
N LYS A 83 -10.96 -2.33 2.10
CA LYS A 83 -11.71 -1.06 2.09
C LYS A 83 -11.90 -0.48 0.69
N LEU A 84 -10.93 -0.66 -0.19
CA LEU A 84 -11.03 -0.24 -1.59
C LEU A 84 -12.01 -1.13 -2.37
N VAL A 85 -11.96 -2.45 -2.14
CA VAL A 85 -12.93 -3.40 -2.73
C VAL A 85 -14.35 -3.12 -2.25
N ASP A 86 -14.56 -2.84 -0.96
CA ASP A 86 -15.86 -2.46 -0.39
C ASP A 86 -16.45 -1.19 -1.07
N ARG A 87 -15.61 -0.33 -1.63
CA ARG A 87 -16.01 0.83 -2.45
C ARG A 87 -16.21 0.53 -3.94
N GLY A 88 -16.12 -0.74 -4.33
CA GLY A 88 -16.27 -1.18 -5.71
C GLY A 88 -15.05 -0.88 -6.60
N ILE A 89 -13.89 -0.60 -6.03
CA ILE A 89 -12.66 -0.37 -6.81
C ILE A 89 -12.04 -1.71 -7.18
N PRO A 90 -11.74 -1.96 -8.47
CA PRO A 90 -11.05 -3.17 -8.90
C PRO A 90 -9.61 -3.20 -8.37
N VAL A 91 -9.33 -4.13 -7.45
CA VAL A 91 -8.01 -4.32 -6.84
C VAL A 91 -7.37 -5.61 -7.37
N LEU A 92 -6.08 -5.55 -7.69
CA LEU A 92 -5.22 -6.71 -7.91
C LEU A 92 -4.18 -6.80 -6.81
N ARG A 93 -4.23 -7.85 -6.01
CA ARG A 93 -3.34 -8.10 -4.87
C ARG A 93 -2.13 -8.92 -5.31
N ILE A 94 -0.94 -8.32 -5.30
CA ILE A 94 0.32 -9.00 -5.61
C ILE A 94 0.95 -9.49 -4.30
N GLY A 95 1.13 -10.80 -4.18
CA GLY A 95 1.76 -11.42 -3.00
C GLY A 95 1.41 -12.89 -2.88
N ASN A 96 2.15 -13.63 -2.06
CA ASN A 96 1.93 -15.05 -1.87
C ASN A 96 0.54 -15.30 -1.25
N PRO A 97 -0.36 -16.07 -1.92
CA PRO A 97 -1.71 -16.35 -1.43
C PRO A 97 -1.77 -16.93 0.00
N THR A 98 -0.73 -17.67 0.42
CA THR A 98 -0.68 -18.25 1.79
C THR A 98 -0.48 -17.20 2.89
N ARG A 99 -0.18 -15.95 2.54
CA ARG A 99 0.05 -14.83 3.46
C ARG A 99 -1.01 -13.73 3.33
N VAL A 100 -2.00 -13.94 2.48
CA VAL A 100 -3.11 -13.03 2.23
C VAL A 100 -4.32 -13.51 3.03
N ASN A 101 -5.11 -12.60 3.58
CA ASN A 101 -6.32 -12.97 4.32
C ASN A 101 -7.39 -13.58 3.38
N ASP A 102 -8.32 -14.35 3.95
CA ASP A 102 -9.32 -15.09 3.17
C ASP A 102 -10.19 -14.19 2.29
N LYS A 103 -10.55 -12.99 2.76
CA LYS A 103 -11.36 -12.04 2.00
C LYS A 103 -10.66 -11.52 0.75
N MET A 104 -9.34 -11.33 0.83
CA MET A 104 -8.54 -10.83 -0.28
C MET A 104 -7.98 -11.93 -1.18
N LEU A 105 -8.13 -13.20 -0.80
CA LEU A 105 -7.55 -14.34 -1.53
C LEU A 105 -8.02 -14.39 -3.00
N ALA A 106 -9.31 -14.15 -3.24
CA ALA A 106 -9.89 -14.14 -4.60
C ALA A 106 -9.35 -12.98 -5.48
N PHE A 107 -8.80 -11.94 -4.87
CA PHE A 107 -8.24 -10.77 -5.57
C PHE A 107 -6.74 -10.90 -5.82
N THR A 108 -6.10 -12.00 -5.41
CA THR A 108 -4.68 -12.24 -5.66
C THR A 108 -4.41 -12.49 -7.14
N TYR A 109 -3.24 -12.03 -7.61
CA TYR A 109 -2.80 -12.23 -8.99
C TYR A 109 -2.83 -13.71 -9.37
N GLU A 110 -2.31 -14.59 -8.51
CA GLU A 110 -2.24 -16.02 -8.75
C GLU A 110 -3.63 -16.63 -8.93
N ARG A 111 -4.58 -16.32 -8.05
CA ARG A 111 -5.96 -16.85 -8.15
C ARG A 111 -6.70 -16.32 -9.36
N ARG A 112 -6.55 -15.03 -9.67
CA ARG A 112 -7.17 -14.44 -10.85
C ARG A 112 -6.54 -14.96 -12.14
N PHE A 113 -5.22 -15.18 -12.14
CA PHE A 113 -4.51 -15.79 -13.26
C PHE A 113 -5.02 -17.22 -13.53
N GLU A 114 -5.17 -18.04 -12.49
CA GLU A 114 -5.70 -19.41 -12.57
C GLU A 114 -7.20 -19.45 -12.97
N ALA A 115 -7.98 -18.44 -12.61
CA ALA A 115 -9.39 -18.35 -12.93
C ALA A 115 -9.67 -17.77 -14.34
N HIS A 116 -8.65 -17.31 -15.06
CA HIS A 116 -8.79 -16.72 -16.38
C HIS A 116 -9.24 -17.75 -17.42
N SER A 117 -10.07 -17.33 -18.38
CA SER A 117 -10.63 -18.20 -19.44
C SER A 117 -9.57 -18.92 -20.28
N ASP A 118 -8.40 -18.33 -20.47
CA ASP A 118 -7.29 -18.91 -21.23
C ASP A 118 -6.38 -19.84 -20.41
N TYR A 119 -6.55 -19.85 -19.08
CA TYR A 119 -5.68 -20.66 -18.22
C TYR A 119 -5.75 -22.17 -18.48
N PRO A 120 -6.93 -22.78 -18.74
CA PRO A 120 -7.02 -24.21 -19.08
C PRO A 120 -6.18 -24.57 -20.31
N GLU A 121 -6.18 -23.74 -21.35
CA GLU A 121 -5.33 -23.94 -22.54
C GLU A 121 -3.85 -23.82 -22.20
N LEU A 122 -3.47 -22.79 -21.48
CA LEU A 122 -2.10 -22.59 -21.02
C LEU A 122 -1.60 -23.76 -20.17
N TRP A 123 -2.45 -24.26 -19.28
CA TRP A 123 -2.13 -25.41 -18.43
C TRP A 123 -1.86 -26.68 -19.26
N GLN A 124 -2.69 -26.96 -20.27
CA GLN A 124 -2.51 -28.09 -21.19
C GLN A 124 -1.21 -27.97 -21.98
N ILE A 125 -0.92 -26.79 -22.51
CA ILE A 125 0.34 -26.53 -23.23
C ILE A 125 1.53 -26.72 -22.30
N ARG A 126 1.51 -26.21 -21.09
CA ARG A 126 2.59 -26.39 -20.10
C ARG A 126 2.80 -27.88 -19.73
N LYS A 127 1.70 -28.65 -19.62
CA LYS A 127 1.74 -30.11 -19.41
C LYS A 127 2.42 -30.80 -20.59
N THR A 128 2.01 -30.52 -21.82
CA THR A 128 2.59 -31.06 -23.05
C THR A 128 4.08 -30.72 -23.18
N ILE A 129 4.48 -29.49 -22.88
CA ILE A 129 5.89 -29.08 -22.88
C ILE A 129 6.72 -29.92 -21.91
N ARG A 130 6.20 -30.18 -20.69
CA ARG A 130 6.89 -31.02 -19.69
C ARG A 130 7.08 -32.45 -20.18
N GLU A 131 6.03 -33.05 -20.74
CA GLU A 131 6.07 -34.43 -21.30
C GLU A 131 7.04 -34.52 -22.47
N MET A 132 6.98 -33.60 -23.43
CA MET A 132 7.87 -33.55 -24.58
C MET A 132 9.32 -33.29 -24.19
N THR A 133 9.58 -32.47 -23.19
CA THR A 133 10.92 -32.22 -22.66
C THR A 133 11.51 -33.49 -22.05
N GLY A 134 10.68 -34.32 -21.39
CA GLY A 134 11.06 -35.62 -20.89
C GLY A 134 11.41 -36.64 -22.02
N ARG A 135 10.64 -36.61 -23.12
CA ARG A 135 10.89 -37.45 -24.32
C ARG A 135 12.16 -37.04 -25.06
N LEU A 136 12.41 -35.72 -25.19
CA LEU A 136 13.57 -35.16 -25.87
C LEU A 136 14.90 -35.66 -25.28
N ARG A 137 14.96 -35.92 -23.96
CA ARG A 137 16.14 -36.47 -23.28
C ARG A 137 16.44 -37.91 -23.68
N LYS A 138 15.47 -38.66 -24.23
CA LYS A 138 15.54 -40.07 -24.56
C LYS A 138 15.55 -40.34 -26.08
N SER A 139 15.38 -39.31 -26.92
CA SER A 139 15.20 -39.47 -28.38
C SER A 139 16.53 -39.48 -29.15
N GLY A 140 16.52 -40.15 -30.33
CA GLY A 140 17.59 -40.15 -31.32
C GLY A 140 17.74 -38.81 -32.06
N ARG A 141 18.75 -38.68 -32.94
CA ARG A 141 19.14 -37.42 -33.55
C ARG A 141 18.04 -36.81 -34.44
N GLU A 142 17.37 -37.57 -35.29
CA GLU A 142 16.33 -37.13 -36.22
C GLU A 142 15.04 -36.67 -35.49
N ASP A 143 14.60 -37.46 -34.51
CA ASP A 143 13.41 -37.12 -33.69
C ASP A 143 13.66 -35.89 -32.83
N ARG A 144 14.90 -35.65 -32.43
CA ARG A 144 15.29 -34.53 -31.57
C ARG A 144 15.02 -33.18 -32.22
N GLU A 145 15.34 -33.03 -33.50
CA GLU A 145 15.10 -31.76 -34.23
C GLU A 145 13.60 -31.47 -34.39
N ARG A 146 12.82 -32.50 -34.75
CA ARG A 146 11.36 -32.38 -34.87
C ARG A 146 10.69 -31.99 -33.54
N LEU A 147 11.08 -32.67 -32.46
CA LEU A 147 10.61 -32.38 -31.12
C LEU A 147 11.01 -30.98 -30.65
N HIS A 148 12.23 -30.52 -30.98
CA HIS A 148 12.71 -29.20 -30.64
C HIS A 148 11.87 -28.08 -31.32
N ASN A 149 11.55 -28.25 -32.61
CA ASN A 149 10.74 -27.36 -33.38
C ASN A 149 9.29 -27.27 -32.82
N GLN A 150 8.72 -28.40 -32.42
CA GLN A 150 7.41 -28.45 -31.79
C GLN A 150 7.41 -27.77 -30.40
N LEU A 151 8.43 -28.05 -29.57
CA LEU A 151 8.58 -27.39 -28.26
C LEU A 151 8.72 -25.87 -28.39
N THR A 152 9.45 -25.41 -29.39
CA THR A 152 9.60 -23.95 -29.65
C THR A 152 8.25 -23.32 -29.95
N LYS A 153 7.44 -23.92 -30.83
CA LYS A 153 6.09 -23.43 -31.14
C LYS A 153 5.17 -23.40 -29.91
N LEU A 154 5.20 -24.47 -29.10
CA LEU A 154 4.39 -24.54 -27.86
C LEU A 154 4.83 -23.51 -26.84
N ARG A 155 6.14 -23.26 -26.69
CA ARG A 155 6.66 -22.22 -25.78
C ARG A 155 6.23 -20.83 -26.21
N VAL A 156 6.31 -20.51 -27.49
CA VAL A 156 5.85 -19.22 -28.02
C VAL A 156 4.36 -19.03 -27.74
N ARG A 157 3.52 -20.08 -27.97
CA ARG A 157 2.10 -20.03 -27.68
C ARG A 157 1.81 -19.86 -26.19
N ALA A 158 2.51 -20.58 -25.31
CA ALA A 158 2.37 -20.45 -23.87
C ALA A 158 2.72 -19.03 -23.41
N THR A 159 3.84 -18.50 -23.88
CA THR A 159 4.24 -17.10 -23.56
C THR A 159 3.22 -16.09 -24.06
N GLY A 160 2.65 -16.29 -25.24
CA GLY A 160 1.57 -15.41 -25.76
C GLY A 160 0.33 -15.41 -24.87
N LEU A 161 -0.10 -16.58 -24.40
CA LEU A 161 -1.23 -16.71 -23.46
C LEU A 161 -0.90 -16.06 -22.10
N GLU A 162 0.30 -16.29 -21.55
CA GLU A 162 0.75 -15.68 -20.31
C GLU A 162 0.73 -14.15 -20.38
N ILE A 163 1.24 -13.57 -21.48
CA ILE A 163 1.23 -12.12 -21.71
C ILE A 163 -0.21 -11.60 -21.81
N ARG A 164 -1.09 -12.32 -22.49
CA ARG A 164 -2.49 -11.91 -22.65
C ARG A 164 -3.20 -11.88 -21.30
N ILE A 165 -3.13 -12.97 -20.53
CA ILE A 165 -3.71 -13.05 -19.18
C ILE A 165 -3.16 -11.92 -18.30
N ASP A 166 -1.83 -11.74 -18.26
CA ASP A 166 -1.20 -10.69 -17.48
C ASP A 166 -1.72 -9.29 -17.89
N THR A 167 -1.79 -9.03 -19.19
CA THR A 167 -2.27 -7.74 -19.72
C THR A 167 -3.72 -7.46 -19.34
N GLU A 168 -4.60 -8.45 -19.47
CA GLU A 168 -6.01 -8.32 -19.11
C GLU A 168 -6.20 -8.07 -17.61
N LEU A 169 -5.53 -8.83 -16.73
CA LEU A 169 -5.59 -8.63 -15.29
C LEU A 169 -5.12 -7.23 -14.86
N PHE A 170 -4.03 -6.75 -15.45
CA PHE A 170 -3.53 -5.40 -15.12
C PHE A 170 -4.39 -4.29 -15.74
N THR A 171 -5.03 -4.52 -16.87
CA THR A 171 -5.95 -3.54 -17.50
C THR A 171 -7.25 -3.39 -16.72
N GLU A 172 -7.77 -4.47 -16.16
CA GLU A 172 -8.97 -4.46 -15.33
C GLU A 172 -8.75 -3.80 -13.96
N ALA A 173 -7.55 -3.97 -13.39
CA ALA A 173 -7.26 -3.44 -12.07
C ALA A 173 -7.05 -1.93 -12.08
N ARG A 174 -7.69 -1.22 -11.14
CA ARG A 174 -7.47 0.20 -10.89
C ARG A 174 -6.46 0.43 -9.76
N VAL A 175 -6.35 -0.51 -8.86
CA VAL A 175 -5.38 -0.50 -7.75
C VAL A 175 -4.55 -1.77 -7.77
N ILE A 176 -3.23 -1.61 -7.72
CA ILE A 176 -2.28 -2.69 -7.48
C ILE A 176 -1.85 -2.62 -6.03
N ALA A 177 -2.22 -3.65 -5.25
CA ALA A 177 -1.93 -3.72 -3.82
C ALA A 177 -0.81 -4.73 -3.53
N CYS A 178 0.27 -4.31 -2.88
CA CYS A 178 1.39 -5.19 -2.52
C CYS A 178 2.12 -4.69 -1.27
N THR A 179 2.90 -5.56 -0.63
CA THR A 179 3.85 -5.08 0.39
C THR A 179 4.96 -4.26 -0.26
N LEU A 180 5.65 -3.42 0.53
CA LEU A 180 6.78 -2.62 0.02
C LEU A 180 7.84 -3.49 -0.68
N VAL A 181 8.20 -4.62 -0.07
CA VAL A 181 9.12 -5.59 -0.68
C VAL A 181 8.48 -6.34 -1.85
N GLY A 182 7.16 -6.58 -1.79
CA GLY A 182 6.39 -7.18 -2.87
C GLY A 182 6.41 -6.37 -4.16
N ALA A 183 6.69 -5.07 -4.10
CA ALA A 183 6.89 -4.22 -5.28
C ALA A 183 8.11 -4.63 -6.13
N ALA A 184 9.04 -5.44 -5.59
CA ALA A 184 10.14 -6.06 -6.35
C ALA A 184 9.72 -7.32 -7.13
N SER A 185 8.46 -7.76 -7.05
CA SER A 185 7.97 -8.94 -7.77
C SER A 185 8.22 -8.82 -9.27
N ARG A 186 8.57 -9.96 -9.91
CA ARG A 186 8.76 -10.05 -11.37
C ARG A 186 7.53 -9.60 -12.15
N VAL A 187 6.33 -9.85 -11.61
CA VAL A 187 5.05 -9.43 -12.22
C VAL A 187 4.98 -7.91 -12.37
N LEU A 188 5.66 -7.15 -11.49
CA LEU A 188 5.72 -5.70 -11.50
C LEU A 188 6.99 -5.11 -12.16
N GLU A 189 7.91 -5.95 -12.64
CA GLU A 189 9.25 -5.51 -13.08
C GLU A 189 9.22 -4.39 -14.12
N ARG A 190 8.27 -4.42 -15.06
CA ARG A 190 8.11 -3.43 -16.14
C ARG A 190 6.93 -2.48 -15.96
N LYS A 191 6.29 -2.50 -14.78
CA LYS A 191 5.14 -1.64 -14.48
C LYS A 191 5.60 -0.37 -13.75
N ARG A 192 4.99 0.76 -14.10
CA ARG A 192 5.14 2.05 -13.42
C ARG A 192 3.76 2.62 -13.14
N PHE A 193 3.67 3.36 -12.08
CA PHE A 193 2.42 3.94 -11.59
C PHE A 193 2.58 5.45 -11.45
N SER A 194 1.53 6.19 -11.74
CA SER A 194 1.53 7.64 -11.52
C SER A 194 1.60 8.00 -10.04
N SER A 195 0.95 7.20 -9.20
CA SER A 195 0.91 7.43 -7.75
C SER A 195 1.10 6.15 -6.95
N LEU A 196 1.88 6.27 -5.87
CA LEU A 196 2.06 5.26 -4.83
C LEU A 196 1.52 5.79 -3.51
N PHE A 197 0.67 5.02 -2.86
CA PHE A 197 0.20 5.24 -1.50
C PHE A 197 0.85 4.23 -0.56
N ILE A 198 1.53 4.72 0.47
CA ILE A 198 2.14 3.87 1.50
C ILE A 198 1.39 4.09 2.81
N ASP A 199 0.66 3.07 3.27
CA ASP A 199 0.03 3.07 4.59
C ASP A 199 1.00 2.54 5.65
N GLU A 200 0.81 2.95 6.91
CA GLU A 200 1.68 2.63 8.04
C GLU A 200 3.17 2.96 7.76
N ALA A 201 3.43 4.08 7.07
CA ALA A 201 4.76 4.47 6.64
C ALA A 201 5.74 4.71 7.81
N ALA A 202 5.23 4.99 9.02
CA ALA A 202 6.03 5.11 10.23
C ALA A 202 6.61 3.77 10.72
N GLN A 203 6.03 2.65 10.32
CA GLN A 203 6.50 1.30 10.66
C GLN A 203 7.41 0.69 9.58
N ALA A 204 7.63 1.41 8.49
CA ALA A 204 8.39 0.94 7.34
C ALA A 204 9.85 1.38 7.41
N ILE A 205 10.78 0.42 7.23
CA ILE A 205 12.19 0.78 7.03
C ILE A 205 12.33 1.56 5.72
N GLU A 206 13.14 2.62 5.74
CA GLU A 206 13.34 3.49 4.59
C GLU A 206 13.74 2.72 3.31
N ALA A 207 14.65 1.75 3.43
CA ALA A 207 15.11 0.94 2.30
C ALA A 207 13.94 0.19 1.60
N ALA A 208 12.96 -0.31 2.36
CA ALA A 208 11.78 -0.95 1.80
C ALA A 208 10.87 0.04 1.06
N CYS A 209 10.74 1.27 1.57
CA CYS A 209 10.00 2.33 0.89
C CYS A 209 10.58 2.63 -0.50
N TRP A 210 11.92 2.68 -0.63
CA TRP A 210 12.56 2.97 -1.91
C TRP A 210 12.31 1.91 -2.98
N ILE A 211 12.09 0.64 -2.60
CA ILE A 211 11.71 -0.43 -3.55
C ILE A 211 10.38 -0.06 -4.23
N ALA A 212 9.36 0.32 -3.45
CA ALA A 212 8.06 0.70 -3.98
C ALA A 212 8.11 2.05 -4.71
N ILE A 213 8.81 3.05 -4.16
CA ILE A 213 8.96 4.40 -4.74
C ILE A 213 9.61 4.34 -6.13
N SER A 214 10.55 3.40 -6.38
CA SER A 214 11.15 3.22 -7.69
C SER A 214 10.14 2.88 -8.79
N ARG A 215 8.92 2.49 -8.45
CA ARG A 215 7.83 2.12 -9.35
C ARG A 215 6.83 3.25 -9.62
N ALA A 216 6.97 4.41 -8.99
CA ALA A 216 5.98 5.48 -9.08
C ALA A 216 6.62 6.84 -9.36
N ASP A 217 5.80 7.78 -9.85
CA ASP A 217 6.24 9.14 -10.15
C ASP A 217 6.01 10.07 -8.95
N ARG A 218 4.99 9.80 -8.12
CA ARG A 218 4.76 10.49 -6.85
C ARG A 218 4.43 9.52 -5.73
N VAL A 219 4.65 9.93 -4.48
CA VAL A 219 4.37 9.13 -3.28
C VAL A 219 3.51 9.89 -2.28
N ILE A 220 2.52 9.19 -1.75
CA ILE A 220 1.70 9.63 -0.63
C ILE A 220 2.04 8.74 0.55
N LEU A 221 2.53 9.34 1.63
CA LEU A 221 2.89 8.65 2.87
C LEU A 221 1.79 8.87 3.89
N ALA A 222 1.20 7.79 4.39
CA ALA A 222 0.25 7.84 5.50
C ALA A 222 0.84 7.13 6.71
N GLY A 223 0.80 7.75 7.87
CA GLY A 223 1.38 7.19 9.08
C GLY A 223 1.42 8.19 10.21
N ASP A 224 2.07 7.80 11.28
CA ASP A 224 2.27 8.63 12.45
C ASP A 224 3.66 8.37 13.06
N HIS A 225 4.57 9.29 12.82
CA HIS A 225 5.96 9.20 13.27
C HIS A 225 6.12 9.36 14.79
N CYS A 226 5.08 9.77 15.50
CA CYS A 226 5.05 9.83 16.96
C CYS A 226 4.65 8.49 17.61
N GLN A 227 4.23 7.51 16.80
CA GLN A 227 3.97 6.14 17.25
C GLN A 227 5.23 5.27 17.15
N LEU A 228 5.08 3.96 17.44
CA LEU A 228 6.20 3.03 17.47
C LEU A 228 6.92 2.95 16.12
N PRO A 229 8.26 3.07 16.11
CA PRO A 229 9.08 2.95 14.92
C PRO A 229 9.17 1.49 14.44
N PRO A 230 9.82 1.23 13.28
CA PRO A 230 10.10 -0.12 12.83
C PRO A 230 10.86 -0.95 13.86
N THR A 231 10.52 -2.22 14.01
CA THR A 231 11.25 -3.13 14.88
C THR A 231 12.61 -3.48 14.28
N ILE A 232 13.70 -3.03 14.89
CA ILE A 232 15.07 -3.32 14.47
C ILE A 232 15.70 -4.29 15.48
N LYS A 233 16.04 -5.50 15.05
CA LYS A 233 16.61 -6.55 15.91
C LYS A 233 18.08 -6.31 16.27
N CYS A 234 18.84 -5.69 15.39
CA CYS A 234 20.26 -5.38 15.60
C CYS A 234 20.40 -3.98 16.22
N ILE A 235 20.91 -3.91 17.43
CA ILE A 235 21.09 -2.66 18.19
C ILE A 235 22.07 -1.71 17.49
N GLU A 236 23.16 -2.24 16.94
CA GLU A 236 24.14 -1.43 16.20
C GLU A 236 23.51 -0.81 14.95
N ALA A 237 22.68 -1.56 14.22
CA ALA A 237 21.97 -1.04 13.05
C ALA A 237 20.95 0.04 13.43
N ALA A 238 20.24 -0.13 14.55
CA ALA A 238 19.34 0.88 15.08
C ALA A 238 20.08 2.17 15.44
N ARG A 239 21.21 2.07 16.15
CA ARG A 239 22.11 3.20 16.48
C ARG A 239 22.70 3.84 15.23
N GLY A 240 22.97 3.07 14.18
CA GLY A 240 23.42 3.53 12.87
C GLY A 240 22.34 4.25 12.05
N GLY A 241 21.11 4.39 12.58
CA GLY A 241 20.02 5.16 11.95
C GLY A 241 19.03 4.34 11.14
N LEU A 242 19.11 2.99 11.14
CA LEU A 242 18.18 2.13 10.40
C LEU A 242 16.72 2.30 10.88
N GLY A 243 16.51 2.69 12.16
CA GLY A 243 15.18 2.93 12.73
C GLY A 243 14.54 4.24 12.29
N ARG A 244 15.29 5.16 11.67
CA ARG A 244 14.76 6.43 11.20
C ARG A 244 14.02 6.24 9.89
N THR A 245 12.71 6.48 9.90
CA THR A 245 11.83 6.22 8.75
C THR A 245 11.89 7.31 7.70
N LEU A 246 11.50 6.95 6.45
CA LEU A 246 11.35 7.95 5.39
C LEU A 246 10.27 8.98 5.74
N LEU A 247 9.16 8.54 6.37
CA LEU A 247 8.09 9.44 6.83
C LEU A 247 8.63 10.51 7.76
N GLU A 248 9.40 10.12 8.79
CA GLU A 248 10.01 11.05 9.75
C GLU A 248 10.93 12.06 9.04
N LYS A 249 11.74 11.61 8.10
CA LYS A 249 12.61 12.49 7.30
C LYS A 249 11.81 13.49 6.47
N VAL A 250 10.72 13.04 5.83
CA VAL A 250 9.88 13.93 5.02
C VAL A 250 9.14 14.93 5.90
N VAL A 251 8.59 14.53 7.03
CA VAL A 251 7.94 15.44 8.00
C VAL A 251 8.90 16.54 8.44
N LEU A 252 10.16 16.18 8.76
CA LEU A 252 11.18 17.13 9.19
C LEU A 252 11.61 18.10 8.07
N HIS A 253 11.82 17.59 6.86
CA HIS A 253 12.40 18.39 5.78
C HIS A 253 11.36 19.05 4.86
N LYS A 254 10.10 18.61 4.91
CA LYS A 254 8.99 19.06 4.04
C LYS A 254 7.70 19.26 4.81
N PRO A 255 7.71 20.07 5.91
CA PRO A 255 6.51 20.28 6.74
C PRO A 255 5.32 20.81 5.93
N GLU A 256 5.58 21.53 4.84
CA GLU A 256 4.55 22.05 3.93
C GLU A 256 3.75 20.97 3.20
N THR A 257 4.26 19.73 3.16
CA THR A 257 3.59 18.59 2.54
C THR A 257 2.74 17.78 3.52
N VAL A 258 2.76 18.14 4.81
CA VAL A 258 2.12 17.40 5.89
C VAL A 258 0.73 17.94 6.18
N SER A 259 -0.25 17.04 6.24
CA SER A 259 -1.60 17.31 6.76
C SER A 259 -1.83 16.48 8.01
N LEU A 260 -1.94 17.15 9.16
CA LEU A 260 -2.31 16.52 10.42
C LEU A 260 -3.82 16.31 10.47
N LEU A 261 -4.25 15.07 10.75
CA LEU A 261 -5.65 14.76 11.10
C LEU A 261 -5.87 15.08 12.58
N LYS A 262 -6.84 15.95 12.88
CA LYS A 262 -6.99 16.53 14.21
C LYS A 262 -8.08 15.90 15.06
N ILE A 263 -9.13 15.35 14.46
CA ILE A 263 -10.28 14.81 15.18
C ILE A 263 -10.12 13.29 15.33
N GLN A 264 -10.07 12.80 16.56
CA GLN A 264 -10.01 11.36 16.85
C GLN A 264 -11.39 10.82 17.28
N TYR A 265 -11.69 9.57 16.92
CA TYR A 265 -12.96 8.88 17.11
C TYR A 265 -12.80 7.57 17.93
N ARG A 266 -11.75 7.46 18.73
CA ARG A 266 -11.39 6.22 19.40
C ARG A 266 -11.56 6.28 20.91
N MET A 267 -10.99 7.28 21.55
CA MET A 267 -10.77 7.31 23.00
C MET A 267 -11.42 8.52 23.68
N HIS A 268 -11.62 8.39 24.98
CA HIS A 268 -12.05 9.48 25.87
C HIS A 268 -11.08 10.66 25.78
N GLU A 269 -11.59 11.89 25.97
CA GLU A 269 -10.80 13.13 25.89
C GLU A 269 -9.61 13.12 26.88
N ASP A 270 -9.80 12.65 28.11
CA ASP A 270 -8.74 12.62 29.11
C ASP A 270 -7.60 11.66 28.73
N ILE A 271 -7.91 10.54 28.08
CA ILE A 271 -6.88 9.62 27.55
C ILE A 271 -6.10 10.30 26.41
N MET A 272 -6.80 11.05 25.54
CA MET A 272 -6.20 11.75 24.41
C MET A 272 -5.34 12.95 24.87
N ARG A 273 -5.70 13.63 25.96
CA ARG A 273 -5.07 14.89 26.39
C ARG A 273 -3.57 14.79 26.55
N PHE A 274 -3.08 13.72 27.16
CA PHE A 274 -1.63 13.52 27.33
C PHE A 274 -0.88 13.40 26.00
N PRO A 275 -1.21 12.44 25.09
CA PRO A 275 -0.53 12.36 23.79
C PRO A 275 -0.76 13.62 22.94
N SER A 276 -1.90 14.29 23.01
CA SER A 276 -2.15 15.54 22.30
C SER A 276 -1.12 16.60 22.67
N ARG A 277 -0.97 16.83 23.98
CA ARG A 277 -0.02 17.82 24.50
C ARG A 277 1.44 17.46 24.22
N TRP A 278 1.79 16.19 24.37
CA TRP A 278 3.17 15.75 24.31
C TRP A 278 3.71 15.59 22.88
N PHE A 279 2.88 15.11 21.97
CA PHE A 279 3.28 14.73 20.62
C PHE A 279 2.68 15.56 19.49
N TYR A 280 1.53 16.21 19.74
CA TYR A 280 0.76 16.85 18.67
C TYR A 280 0.41 18.31 18.97
N HIS A 281 1.19 18.96 19.83
CA HIS A 281 1.09 20.41 20.15
C HIS A 281 -0.30 20.86 20.59
N ASP A 282 -1.04 20.02 21.32
CA ASP A 282 -2.45 20.23 21.73
C ASP A 282 -3.43 20.42 20.55
N GLU A 283 -3.08 19.90 19.36
CA GLU A 283 -3.93 20.05 18.17
C GLU A 283 -4.99 18.96 17.99
N LEU A 284 -5.01 17.93 18.85
CA LEU A 284 -6.00 16.86 18.76
C LEU A 284 -7.28 17.22 19.52
N GLU A 285 -8.41 16.88 18.91
CA GLU A 285 -9.74 17.04 19.46
C GLU A 285 -10.46 15.68 19.50
N ALA A 286 -11.22 15.42 20.56
CA ALA A 286 -12.08 14.25 20.63
C ALA A 286 -13.41 14.55 19.93
N ALA A 287 -13.84 13.65 19.04
CA ALA A 287 -15.16 13.75 18.43
C ALA A 287 -16.25 13.65 19.50
N PRO A 288 -17.39 14.36 19.34
CA PRO A 288 -18.45 14.39 20.35
C PRO A 288 -18.90 13.00 20.83
N GLU A 289 -18.90 12.02 19.93
CA GLU A 289 -19.37 10.64 20.19
C GLU A 289 -18.46 9.87 21.13
N VAL A 290 -17.19 10.26 21.25
CA VAL A 290 -16.19 9.58 22.09
C VAL A 290 -15.66 10.44 23.22
N LYS A 291 -16.00 11.72 23.23
CA LYS A 291 -15.47 12.71 24.19
C LYS A 291 -15.62 12.24 25.64
N TYR A 292 -16.77 11.65 25.96
CA TYR A 292 -17.11 11.14 27.29
C TYR A 292 -17.27 9.63 27.32
N ARG A 293 -16.63 8.90 26.42
CA ARG A 293 -16.70 7.44 26.31
C ARG A 293 -15.99 6.81 27.51
N GLY A 294 -16.77 6.35 28.50
CA GLY A 294 -16.29 5.68 29.71
C GLY A 294 -16.50 4.17 29.68
N ILE A 295 -15.86 3.48 30.61
CA ILE A 295 -16.21 2.13 31.05
C ILE A 295 -17.13 2.32 32.24
N LEU A 296 -18.30 1.65 32.30
CA LEU A 296 -19.43 1.92 33.16
C LEU A 296 -19.12 2.05 34.68
N ASP A 297 -17.97 1.54 35.15
CA ASP A 297 -17.63 1.44 36.56
C ASP A 297 -16.40 2.28 36.98
N PHE A 298 -15.90 3.17 36.13
CA PHE A 298 -14.73 3.99 36.44
C PHE A 298 -15.09 5.48 36.43
N ASP A 299 -14.93 6.14 37.56
CA ASP A 299 -15.12 7.61 37.71
C ASP A 299 -14.05 8.43 36.99
N THR A 300 -12.87 7.86 36.74
CA THR A 300 -11.75 8.50 36.05
C THR A 300 -11.20 7.65 34.91
N PRO A 301 -11.33 8.08 33.64
CA PRO A 301 -10.87 7.33 32.45
C PRO A 301 -9.35 7.19 32.38
N ALA A 302 -8.61 8.06 33.03
CA ALA A 302 -7.13 8.02 33.09
C ALA A 302 -6.63 8.53 34.43
N SER A 303 -5.71 7.79 35.07
CA SER A 303 -5.01 8.20 36.28
C SER A 303 -3.52 7.91 36.17
N TRP A 304 -2.69 8.79 36.75
CA TRP A 304 -1.26 8.55 36.90
C TRP A 304 -0.97 7.97 38.27
N ILE A 305 -0.29 6.83 38.28
CA ILE A 305 0.18 6.19 39.52
C ILE A 305 1.70 6.28 39.50
N ASP A 306 2.26 7.04 40.45
CA ASP A 306 3.69 7.08 40.68
C ASP A 306 4.11 5.79 41.41
N THR A 307 5.02 5.03 40.83
CA THR A 307 5.54 3.78 41.37
C THR A 307 7.00 3.89 41.79
N SER A 308 7.57 5.12 41.85
CA SER A 308 8.96 5.39 42.25
C SER A 308 9.21 5.18 43.75
#